data_3fda9db60ed005c3d6d96f78cd24b9ea
#
_entry.id   3fda9db60ed005c3d6d96f78cd24b9ea
#
_cell.length_a   1.000
_cell.length_b   1.000
_cell.length_c   1.000
_cell.angle_alpha   90.00
_cell.angle_beta   90.00
_cell.angle_gamma   90.00
#
_symmetry.space_group_name_H-M   'P 1'
#
loop_
_entity.id
_entity.type
_entity.pdbx_description
1 polymer ?
#
loop_
_entity_poly.entity_id
_entity_poly.type
_entity_poly.pdbx_seq_one_letter_code
_entity_poly.pdbx_strand_id
1 'polypeptide(L)'
;MAGKRKRGEGTVRLRKDGRWEGRVVVGYDEAGNPKTKNVLAKTKKECVEKLEALKNSCQVVRPVQVRSDMLFRDWLDYWYQNYSKPRLRPSTQLNYESWIYHHLIPGVGEIPLNQLTQAELQKFFRRMKESGRKANVERRGPGMADRSVRSCHAVCQMALDKAVEEKLIHSNPAVGCKLPPLKGKEMKILTQEEIQRFLIQTKAEGMYELFLLELTTGMRRGELLALRWDDLDFATGKLRIDKQVYPVGGKLIVSEPKTKAANRTIILPPAMVELLAEYKKGIFSELMFPPRTKPEQPI
;
A
#
# COMPACT_ATOMS: atom_id res chain seq x y z
N MET A 1 13.43 33.99 31.75
CA MET A 1 13.71 34.10 30.29
C MET A 1 12.71 33.25 29.51
N ALA A 2 11.86 33.84 28.70
CA ALA A 2 10.87 33.09 27.91
C ALA A 2 11.57 32.36 26.74
N GLY A 3 11.50 31.01 26.75
CA GLY A 3 12.10 30.17 25.71
C GLY A 3 11.59 30.50 24.30
N LYS A 4 12.48 30.55 23.31
CA LYS A 4 12.13 30.71 21.89
C LYS A 4 11.19 29.58 21.48
N ARG A 5 9.95 29.94 21.08
CA ARG A 5 8.92 29.00 20.59
C ARG A 5 9.35 28.37 19.28
N LYS A 6 9.09 27.06 19.11
CA LYS A 6 9.34 26.38 17.85
C LYS A 6 8.41 26.89 16.74
N ARG A 7 8.95 27.10 15.53
CA ARG A 7 8.14 27.50 14.36
C ARG A 7 7.08 26.44 14.07
N GLY A 8 5.79 26.85 14.04
CA GLY A 8 4.65 25.95 13.74
C GLY A 8 3.75 25.60 14.91
N GLU A 9 4.10 25.97 16.14
CA GLU A 9 3.28 25.68 17.33
C GLU A 9 1.95 26.47 17.41
N GLY A 10 1.76 27.48 16.56
CA GLY A 10 0.63 28.42 16.65
C GLY A 10 0.79 29.38 17.82
N THR A 11 -0.11 30.36 17.94
CA THR A 11 -0.12 31.31 19.05
C THR A 11 -1.42 31.23 19.81
N VAL A 12 -1.35 31.24 21.16
CA VAL A 12 -2.52 31.33 22.01
C VAL A 12 -2.38 32.61 22.84
N ARG A 13 -3.38 33.49 22.80
CA ARG A 13 -3.39 34.76 23.51
C ARG A 13 -4.75 35.03 24.13
N LEU A 14 -4.78 35.79 25.24
CA LEU A 14 -5.99 36.32 25.80
C LEU A 14 -6.34 37.64 25.07
N ARG A 15 -7.57 37.75 24.61
CA ARG A 15 -8.11 38.95 23.95
C ARG A 15 -8.64 39.93 24.99
N LYS A 16 -8.79 41.19 24.59
CA LYS A 16 -9.38 42.22 25.44
C LYS A 16 -10.83 41.95 25.86
N ASP A 17 -11.53 41.10 25.09
CA ASP A 17 -12.90 40.68 25.35
C ASP A 17 -13.00 39.48 26.32
N GLY A 18 -11.89 39.10 26.97
CA GLY A 18 -11.82 38.02 27.95
C GLY A 18 -11.78 36.60 27.34
N ARG A 19 -11.85 36.45 26.06
CA ARG A 19 -11.75 35.13 25.37
C ARG A 19 -10.33 34.79 24.97
N TRP A 20 -10.00 33.50 24.96
CA TRP A 20 -8.74 32.99 24.46
C TRP A 20 -8.82 32.77 22.96
N GLU A 21 -7.83 33.29 22.21
CA GLU A 21 -7.68 33.11 20.78
C GLU A 21 -6.45 32.27 20.46
N GLY A 22 -6.67 31.15 19.77
CA GLY A 22 -5.63 30.33 19.17
C GLY A 22 -5.54 30.64 17.67
N ARG A 23 -4.34 30.88 17.15
CA ARG A 23 -4.09 31.14 15.73
C ARG A 23 -3.07 30.16 15.19
N VAL A 24 -3.36 29.53 14.06
CA VAL A 24 -2.44 28.66 13.33
C VAL A 24 -2.38 29.04 11.86
N VAL A 25 -1.20 28.96 11.26
CA VAL A 25 -1.01 29.13 9.82
C VAL A 25 -1.47 27.84 9.13
N VAL A 26 -2.43 27.93 8.22
CA VAL A 26 -3.02 26.78 7.50
C VAL A 26 -2.61 26.73 6.02
N GLY A 27 -1.81 27.67 5.54
CA GLY A 27 -1.31 27.73 4.19
C GLY A 27 -0.70 29.10 3.88
N TYR A 28 -0.39 29.34 2.61
CA TYR A 28 0.12 30.60 2.08
C TYR A 28 -0.70 30.97 0.84
N ASP A 29 -0.80 32.26 0.53
CA ASP A 29 -1.36 32.74 -0.73
C ASP A 29 -0.33 32.67 -1.87
N GLU A 30 -0.75 33.01 -3.08
CA GLU A 30 0.14 33.03 -4.26
C GLU A 30 1.30 34.03 -4.13
N ALA A 31 1.20 35.02 -3.26
CA ALA A 31 2.23 36.01 -2.95
C ALA A 31 3.14 35.59 -1.79
N GLY A 32 2.93 34.37 -1.21
CA GLY A 32 3.72 33.86 -0.10
C GLY A 32 3.31 34.33 1.29
N ASN A 33 2.17 35.04 1.45
CA ASN A 33 1.70 35.48 2.76
C ASN A 33 0.97 34.36 3.49
N PRO A 34 1.13 34.24 4.82
CA PRO A 34 0.53 33.16 5.59
C PRO A 34 -1.00 33.32 5.72
N LYS A 35 -1.75 32.35 5.20
CA LYS A 35 -3.18 32.19 5.50
C LYS A 35 -3.34 31.57 6.89
N THR A 36 -4.07 32.27 7.79
CA THR A 36 -4.26 31.81 9.17
C THR A 36 -5.71 31.47 9.44
N LYS A 37 -5.95 30.44 10.26
CA LYS A 37 -7.25 30.17 10.89
C LYS A 37 -7.16 30.39 12.40
N ASN A 38 -8.26 30.88 12.98
CA ASN A 38 -8.35 31.18 14.40
C ASN A 38 -9.41 30.30 15.06
N VAL A 39 -9.18 29.95 16.32
CA VAL A 39 -10.16 29.34 17.21
C VAL A 39 -10.35 30.24 18.41
N LEU A 40 -11.58 30.29 18.92
CA LEU A 40 -11.93 31.06 20.13
C LEU A 40 -12.48 30.11 21.19
N ALA A 41 -12.12 30.38 22.45
CA ALA A 41 -12.60 29.62 23.61
C ALA A 41 -12.72 30.49 24.84
N LYS A 42 -13.54 30.06 25.82
CA LYS A 42 -13.69 30.73 27.09
C LYS A 42 -12.51 30.48 28.05
N THR A 43 -11.87 29.33 27.93
CA THR A 43 -10.72 28.97 28.78
C THR A 43 -9.47 28.71 27.91
N LYS A 44 -8.27 28.87 28.48
CA LYS A 44 -6.99 28.58 27.81
C LYS A 44 -6.90 27.11 27.44
N LYS A 45 -7.34 26.18 28.28
CA LYS A 45 -7.29 24.73 28.03
C LYS A 45 -8.13 24.36 26.83
N GLU A 46 -9.37 24.80 26.78
CA GLU A 46 -10.27 24.58 25.63
C GLU A 46 -9.73 25.21 24.33
N CYS A 47 -9.08 26.37 24.44
CA CYS A 47 -8.46 27.01 23.28
C CYS A 47 -7.30 26.18 22.71
N VAL A 48 -6.47 25.57 23.55
CA VAL A 48 -5.37 24.69 23.15
C VAL A 48 -5.92 23.41 22.49
N GLU A 49 -6.91 22.76 23.10
CA GLU A 49 -7.56 21.56 22.56
C GLU A 49 -8.19 21.82 21.17
N LYS A 50 -8.93 22.92 21.03
CA LYS A 50 -9.50 23.35 19.74
C LYS A 50 -8.43 23.68 18.70
N LEU A 51 -7.31 24.28 19.14
CA LEU A 51 -6.19 24.59 18.25
C LEU A 51 -5.47 23.33 17.78
N GLU A 52 -5.32 22.32 18.62
CA GLU A 52 -4.76 21.01 18.25
C GLU A 52 -5.70 20.24 17.32
N ALA A 53 -7.00 20.23 17.60
CA ALA A 53 -7.99 19.65 16.69
C ALA A 53 -7.98 20.35 15.33
N LEU A 54 -7.84 21.69 15.29
CA LEU A 54 -7.71 22.45 14.05
C LEU A 54 -6.40 22.14 13.32
N LYS A 55 -5.29 21.93 14.02
CA LYS A 55 -4.01 21.51 13.40
C LYS A 55 -4.11 20.12 12.78
N ASN A 56 -4.79 19.20 13.45
CA ASN A 56 -4.98 17.83 12.97
C ASN A 56 -5.96 17.76 11.79
N SER A 57 -6.98 18.62 11.75
CA SER A 57 -7.94 18.71 10.65
C SER A 57 -7.43 19.51 9.45
N CYS A 58 -6.59 20.51 9.71
CA CYS A 58 -5.85 21.22 8.67
C CYS A 58 -4.48 20.53 8.53
N GLN A 59 -4.35 19.58 7.61
CA GLN A 59 -3.01 19.26 7.10
C GLN A 59 -2.44 20.57 6.57
N VAL A 60 -1.51 21.16 7.33
CA VAL A 60 -0.77 22.33 6.86
C VAL A 60 0.10 21.85 5.71
N VAL A 61 -0.42 21.92 4.50
CA VAL A 61 0.40 21.81 3.30
C VAL A 61 1.28 23.08 3.32
N ARG A 62 2.41 22.97 4.02
CA ARG A 62 3.51 23.90 3.73
C ARG A 62 3.81 23.68 2.26
N PRO A 63 3.88 24.71 1.40
CA PRO A 63 4.56 24.55 0.14
C PRO A 63 5.98 24.08 0.52
N VAL A 64 6.26 22.80 0.34
CA VAL A 64 7.61 22.28 0.48
C VAL A 64 8.39 22.99 -0.60
N GLN A 65 9.21 23.98 -0.22
CA GLN A 65 10.19 24.55 -1.15
C GLN A 65 11.15 23.42 -1.46
N VAL A 66 10.95 22.84 -2.63
CA VAL A 66 11.78 21.74 -3.12
C VAL A 66 13.16 22.33 -3.41
N ARG A 67 14.14 21.99 -2.57
CA ARG A 67 15.50 22.53 -2.61
C ARG A 67 16.49 21.36 -2.52
N SER A 68 17.63 21.52 -3.13
CA SER A 68 18.70 20.49 -3.13
C SER A 68 19.26 20.15 -1.75
N ASP A 69 19.16 21.08 -0.79
CA ASP A 69 19.62 20.92 0.60
C ASP A 69 18.55 20.34 1.56
N MET A 70 17.32 20.05 1.04
CA MET A 70 16.29 19.40 1.84
C MET A 70 16.67 17.98 2.25
N LEU A 71 16.13 17.47 3.35
CA LEU A 71 16.38 16.10 3.78
C LEU A 71 15.74 15.10 2.80
N PHE A 72 16.40 13.97 2.61
CA PHE A 72 15.91 12.93 1.69
C PHE A 72 14.52 12.41 2.11
N ARG A 73 14.19 12.37 3.41
CA ARG A 73 12.85 12.03 3.90
C ARG A 73 11.77 12.99 3.39
N ASP A 74 12.07 14.28 3.37
CA ASP A 74 11.10 15.31 2.95
C ASP A 74 10.89 15.25 1.43
N TRP A 75 11.95 14.95 0.67
CA TRP A 75 11.86 14.68 -0.76
C TRP A 75 11.07 13.39 -1.04
N LEU A 76 11.32 12.28 -0.33
CA LEU A 76 10.61 11.02 -0.51
C LEU A 76 9.10 11.18 -0.28
N ASP A 77 8.71 11.88 0.78
CA ASP A 77 7.29 12.16 1.06
C ASP A 77 6.69 13.07 -0.02
N TYR A 78 7.36 14.16 -0.37
CA TYR A 78 6.90 15.06 -1.43
C TYR A 78 6.74 14.35 -2.76
N TRP A 79 7.75 13.58 -3.19
CA TRP A 79 7.70 12.79 -4.41
C TRP A 79 6.57 11.77 -4.39
N TYR A 80 6.43 11.06 -3.28
CA TYR A 80 5.38 10.04 -3.16
C TYR A 80 3.99 10.65 -3.28
N GLN A 81 3.69 11.69 -2.50
CA GLN A 81 2.36 12.30 -2.47
C GLN A 81 1.99 12.98 -3.80
N ASN A 82 2.94 13.65 -4.46
CA ASN A 82 2.64 14.49 -5.62
C ASN A 82 2.84 13.79 -6.97
N TYR A 83 3.81 12.90 -7.09
CA TYR A 83 4.15 12.28 -8.38
C TYR A 83 3.74 10.81 -8.46
N SER A 84 3.88 10.06 -7.39
CA SER A 84 3.74 8.60 -7.42
C SER A 84 2.34 8.13 -7.00
N LYS A 85 1.88 8.50 -5.82
CA LYS A 85 0.61 8.04 -5.22
C LYS A 85 -0.61 8.20 -6.13
N PRO A 86 -0.83 9.34 -6.84
CA PRO A 86 -2.03 9.52 -7.66
C PRO A 86 -2.15 8.52 -8.83
N ARG A 87 -1.02 7.94 -9.25
CA ARG A 87 -0.95 7.00 -10.38
C ARG A 87 -0.97 5.54 -9.95
N LEU A 88 -0.86 5.27 -8.64
CA LEU A 88 -0.72 3.93 -8.11
C LEU A 88 -2.06 3.35 -7.65
N ARG A 89 -2.25 2.06 -7.88
CA ARG A 89 -3.37 1.31 -7.28
C ARG A 89 -3.18 1.19 -5.76
N PRO A 90 -4.26 1.12 -4.97
CA PRO A 90 -4.19 1.08 -3.50
C PRO A 90 -3.24 0.02 -2.93
N SER A 91 -3.21 -1.19 -3.49
CA SER A 91 -2.28 -2.24 -3.06
C SER A 91 -0.80 -1.89 -3.32
N THR A 92 -0.52 -1.15 -4.40
CA THR A 92 0.83 -0.68 -4.71
C THR A 92 1.22 0.48 -3.80
N GLN A 93 0.26 1.37 -3.47
CA GLN A 93 0.46 2.46 -2.51
C GLN A 93 0.95 1.89 -1.16
N LEU A 94 0.28 0.88 -0.61
CA LEU A 94 0.70 0.24 0.64
C LEU A 94 2.13 -0.31 0.59
N ASN A 95 2.52 -0.90 -0.53
CA ASN A 95 3.89 -1.39 -0.70
C ASN A 95 4.90 -0.24 -0.74
N TYR A 96 4.60 0.85 -1.46
CA TYR A 96 5.48 2.03 -1.53
C TYR A 96 5.57 2.71 -0.17
N GLU A 97 4.45 2.90 0.51
CA GLU A 97 4.39 3.44 1.88
C GLU A 97 5.24 2.60 2.84
N SER A 98 5.16 1.28 2.74
CA SER A 98 6.01 0.40 3.53
C SER A 98 7.51 0.62 3.25
N TRP A 99 7.92 0.71 1.98
CA TRP A 99 9.33 0.94 1.63
C TRP A 99 9.81 2.32 2.05
N ILE A 100 8.99 3.36 1.86
CA ILE A 100 9.33 4.75 2.17
C ILE A 100 9.38 4.97 3.68
N TYR A 101 8.27 4.75 4.37
CA TYR A 101 8.12 5.17 5.77
C TYR A 101 8.72 4.19 6.78
N HIS A 102 8.79 2.90 6.44
CA HIS A 102 9.36 1.92 7.37
C HIS A 102 10.80 1.53 7.09
N HIS A 103 11.34 1.86 5.91
CA HIS A 103 12.71 1.47 5.55
C HIS A 103 13.59 2.63 5.10
N LEU A 104 13.22 3.35 4.03
CA LEU A 104 14.06 4.42 3.46
C LEU A 104 14.19 5.61 4.41
N ILE A 105 13.10 6.16 4.90
CA ILE A 105 13.13 7.31 5.82
C ILE A 105 13.92 6.99 7.09
N PRO A 106 13.66 5.87 7.83
CA PRO A 106 14.45 5.56 9.01
C PRO A 106 15.91 5.21 8.73
N GLY A 107 16.23 4.77 7.51
CA GLY A 107 17.57 4.28 7.17
C GLY A 107 18.54 5.33 6.63
N VAL A 108 18.03 6.24 5.79
CA VAL A 108 18.80 7.25 5.07
C VAL A 108 18.08 8.60 4.93
N GLY A 109 16.90 8.76 5.52
CA GLY A 109 16.07 9.95 5.36
C GLY A 109 16.62 11.23 5.96
N GLU A 110 17.53 11.13 6.96
CA GLU A 110 18.14 12.30 7.62
C GLU A 110 19.30 12.90 6.82
N ILE A 111 19.72 12.26 5.73
CA ILE A 111 20.81 12.75 4.87
C ILE A 111 20.23 13.82 3.94
N PRO A 112 20.87 15.01 3.82
CA PRO A 112 20.51 15.99 2.81
C PRO A 112 20.56 15.39 1.39
N LEU A 113 19.58 15.71 0.54
CA LEU A 113 19.43 15.12 -0.77
C LEU A 113 20.69 15.29 -1.65
N ASN A 114 21.33 16.46 -1.58
CA ASN A 114 22.57 16.78 -2.31
C ASN A 114 23.84 16.12 -1.71
N GLN A 115 23.73 15.52 -0.52
CA GLN A 115 24.84 14.81 0.14
C GLN A 115 24.64 13.29 0.13
N LEU A 116 23.52 12.79 -0.39
CA LEU A 116 23.23 11.37 -0.47
C LEU A 116 24.14 10.72 -1.52
N THR A 117 24.98 9.79 -1.08
CA THR A 117 25.96 9.11 -1.93
C THR A 117 25.56 7.66 -2.22
N GLN A 118 26.13 7.11 -3.30
CA GLN A 118 26.01 5.69 -3.61
C GLN A 118 26.52 4.80 -2.47
N ALA A 119 27.60 5.23 -1.78
CA ALA A 119 28.16 4.48 -0.66
C ALA A 119 27.20 4.35 0.52
N GLU A 120 26.47 5.44 0.87
CA GLU A 120 25.46 5.42 1.91
C GLU A 120 24.29 4.52 1.53
N LEU A 121 23.80 4.60 0.29
CA LEU A 121 22.74 3.72 -0.20
C LEU A 121 23.18 2.25 -0.24
N GLN A 122 24.41 1.97 -0.70
CA GLN A 122 24.96 0.61 -0.70
C GLN A 122 25.03 0.02 0.71
N LYS A 123 25.49 0.81 1.68
CA LYS A 123 25.53 0.43 3.10
C LYS A 123 24.13 0.17 3.66
N PHE A 124 23.17 1.02 3.30
CA PHE A 124 21.76 0.84 3.68
C PHE A 124 21.18 -0.46 3.13
N PHE A 125 21.30 -0.75 1.82
CA PHE A 125 20.76 -1.97 1.22
C PHE A 125 21.42 -3.24 1.75
N ARG A 126 22.72 -3.19 2.09
CA ARG A 126 23.40 -4.30 2.77
C ARG A 126 22.80 -4.55 4.15
N ARG A 127 22.68 -3.52 4.99
CA ARG A 127 22.02 -3.65 6.32
C ARG A 127 20.58 -4.16 6.19
N MET A 128 19.83 -3.68 5.19
CA MET A 128 18.48 -4.14 4.95
C MET A 128 18.44 -5.65 4.63
N LYS A 129 19.40 -6.16 3.86
CA LYS A 129 19.56 -7.59 3.59
C LYS A 129 19.87 -8.40 4.85
N GLU A 130 20.71 -7.89 5.73
CA GLU A 130 21.19 -8.57 6.94
C GLU A 130 20.18 -8.52 8.09
N SER A 131 19.56 -7.36 8.33
CA SER A 131 18.75 -7.08 9.53
C SER A 131 17.55 -6.16 9.31
N GLY A 132 17.09 -5.98 8.07
CA GLY A 132 16.03 -5.01 7.74
C GLY A 132 14.59 -5.46 8.03
N ARG A 133 14.37 -6.67 8.48
CA ARG A 133 13.03 -7.20 8.73
C ARG A 133 12.43 -6.61 10.01
N LYS A 134 11.21 -6.06 9.90
CA LYS A 134 10.47 -5.44 11.02
C LYS A 134 9.43 -6.38 11.65
N ALA A 135 8.91 -7.34 10.89
CA ALA A 135 7.86 -8.25 11.35
C ALA A 135 8.21 -9.71 11.08
N ASN A 136 7.70 -10.62 11.94
CA ASN A 136 7.94 -12.07 11.83
C ASN A 136 9.44 -12.46 11.83
N VAL A 137 10.25 -11.74 12.62
CA VAL A 137 11.70 -11.96 12.70
C VAL A 137 12.01 -13.36 13.23
N GLU A 138 11.30 -13.82 14.25
CA GLU A 138 11.47 -15.14 14.85
C GLU A 138 11.28 -16.28 13.84
N ARG A 139 10.27 -16.15 12.95
CA ARG A 139 9.95 -17.20 11.97
C ARG A 139 10.82 -17.17 10.72
N ARG A 140 11.28 -15.98 10.30
CA ARG A 140 11.91 -15.75 8.97
C ARG A 140 13.33 -15.19 9.05
N GLY A 141 13.86 -14.99 10.26
CA GLY A 141 15.16 -14.34 10.49
C GLY A 141 15.11 -12.84 10.28
N PRO A 142 16.18 -12.11 10.71
CA PRO A 142 16.22 -10.65 10.73
C PRO A 142 16.38 -10.02 9.34
N GLY A 143 16.92 -10.75 8.37
CA GLY A 143 17.23 -10.24 7.04
C GLY A 143 16.01 -10.16 6.11
N MET A 144 16.04 -9.23 5.17
CA MET A 144 15.03 -9.13 4.11
C MET A 144 15.33 -10.07 2.95
N ALA A 145 14.27 -10.54 2.28
CA ALA A 145 14.40 -11.32 1.05
C ALA A 145 15.01 -10.47 -0.08
N ASP A 146 15.80 -11.10 -0.96
CA ASP A 146 16.50 -10.43 -2.07
C ASP A 146 15.55 -9.60 -2.94
N ARG A 147 14.38 -10.15 -3.26
CA ARG A 147 13.32 -9.44 -3.99
C ARG A 147 12.82 -8.20 -3.26
N SER A 148 12.69 -8.25 -1.92
CA SER A 148 12.26 -7.13 -1.09
C SER A 148 13.27 -5.99 -1.09
N VAL A 149 14.57 -6.31 -0.98
CA VAL A 149 15.65 -5.31 -1.08
C VAL A 149 15.63 -4.64 -2.44
N ARG A 150 15.47 -5.42 -3.53
CA ARG A 150 15.37 -4.89 -4.89
C ARG A 150 14.13 -4.02 -5.10
N SER A 151 12.98 -4.38 -4.51
CA SER A 151 11.77 -3.56 -4.61
C SER A 151 11.93 -2.22 -3.87
N CYS A 152 12.57 -2.23 -2.70
CA CYS A 152 12.89 -1.00 -1.97
C CYS A 152 13.87 -0.12 -2.77
N HIS A 153 14.91 -0.73 -3.38
CA HIS A 153 15.84 -0.03 -4.25
C HIS A 153 15.13 0.60 -5.45
N ALA A 154 14.21 -0.12 -6.11
CA ALA A 154 13.47 0.42 -7.25
C ALA A 154 12.65 1.67 -6.89
N VAL A 155 11.99 1.67 -5.72
CA VAL A 155 11.28 2.85 -5.22
C VAL A 155 12.25 4.00 -4.93
N CYS A 156 13.38 3.73 -4.29
CA CYS A 156 14.43 4.71 -4.04
C CYS A 156 14.98 5.31 -5.35
N GLN A 157 15.27 4.45 -6.32
CA GLN A 157 15.78 4.86 -7.63
C GLN A 157 14.79 5.76 -8.36
N MET A 158 13.50 5.41 -8.42
CA MET A 158 12.46 6.24 -9.04
C MET A 158 12.32 7.61 -8.40
N ALA A 159 12.41 7.68 -7.06
CA ALA A 159 12.35 8.95 -6.36
C ALA A 159 13.58 9.84 -6.67
N LEU A 160 14.76 9.24 -6.77
CA LEU A 160 16.01 9.94 -7.09
C LEU A 160 16.13 10.29 -8.57
N ASP A 161 15.60 9.46 -9.48
CA ASP A 161 15.49 9.79 -10.91
C ASP A 161 14.64 11.06 -11.09
N LYS A 162 13.53 11.15 -10.35
CA LYS A 162 12.70 12.36 -10.35
C LYS A 162 13.42 13.57 -9.77
N ALA A 163 14.27 13.39 -8.75
CA ALA A 163 15.09 14.48 -8.22
C ALA A 163 16.12 14.99 -9.23
N VAL A 164 16.67 14.12 -10.08
CA VAL A 164 17.54 14.51 -11.21
C VAL A 164 16.73 15.29 -12.26
N GLU A 165 15.55 14.80 -12.62
CA GLU A 165 14.65 15.48 -13.56
C GLU A 165 14.27 16.89 -13.10
N GLU A 166 13.98 17.07 -11.79
CA GLU A 166 13.71 18.35 -11.15
C GLU A 166 14.98 19.21 -10.90
N LYS A 167 16.16 18.73 -11.35
CA LYS A 167 17.47 19.40 -11.20
C LYS A 167 17.88 19.69 -9.75
N LEU A 168 17.41 18.87 -8.80
CA LEU A 168 17.79 18.97 -7.39
C LEU A 168 19.15 18.32 -7.12
N ILE A 169 19.48 17.28 -7.89
CA ILE A 169 20.77 16.59 -7.86
C ILE A 169 21.26 16.36 -9.30
N HIS A 170 22.57 16.26 -9.48
CA HIS A 170 23.16 16.07 -10.81
C HIS A 170 23.03 14.66 -11.36
N SER A 171 23.06 13.67 -10.48
CA SER A 171 23.00 12.24 -10.85
C SER A 171 22.31 11.45 -9.76
N ASN A 172 21.73 10.30 -10.15
CA ASN A 172 21.05 9.43 -9.22
C ASN A 172 22.05 8.52 -8.48
N PRO A 173 22.27 8.69 -7.15
CA PRO A 173 23.21 7.87 -6.39
C PRO A 173 22.75 6.42 -6.18
N ALA A 174 21.50 6.06 -6.49
CA ALA A 174 21.03 4.67 -6.44
C ALA A 174 21.52 3.85 -7.65
N VAL A 175 21.89 4.52 -8.74
CA VAL A 175 22.44 3.84 -9.93
C VAL A 175 23.81 3.24 -9.59
N GLY A 176 24.00 1.98 -9.98
CA GLY A 176 25.26 1.26 -9.71
C GLY A 176 25.36 0.60 -8.34
N CYS A 177 24.35 0.73 -7.46
CA CYS A 177 24.30 -0.07 -6.23
C CYS A 177 24.25 -1.57 -6.55
N LYS A 178 25.13 -2.34 -5.93
CA LYS A 178 25.15 -3.82 -6.06
C LYS A 178 24.05 -4.42 -5.20
N LEU A 179 23.07 -5.04 -5.86
CA LEU A 179 21.93 -5.68 -5.21
C LEU A 179 22.12 -7.19 -5.15
N PRO A 180 21.48 -7.86 -4.15
CA PRO A 180 21.53 -9.32 -4.08
C PRO A 180 20.98 -9.95 -5.38
N PRO A 181 21.59 -11.03 -5.89
CA PRO A 181 21.12 -11.70 -7.08
C PRO A 181 19.76 -12.35 -6.83
N LEU A 182 18.87 -12.29 -7.82
CA LEU A 182 17.65 -13.09 -7.79
C LEU A 182 17.98 -14.51 -8.19
N LYS A 183 18.02 -15.40 -7.22
CA LYS A 183 18.08 -16.85 -7.53
C LYS A 183 16.67 -17.29 -7.94
N GLY A 184 16.54 -17.79 -9.17
CA GLY A 184 15.33 -18.47 -9.59
C GLY A 184 15.11 -19.69 -8.69
N LYS A 185 13.94 -19.79 -8.06
CA LYS A 185 13.53 -21.01 -7.36
C LYS A 185 12.67 -21.78 -8.34
N GLU A 186 13.08 -23.00 -8.66
CA GLU A 186 12.25 -23.90 -9.43
C GLU A 186 10.93 -24.14 -8.68
N MET A 187 9.83 -23.97 -9.38
CA MET A 187 8.50 -24.16 -8.80
C MET A 187 8.20 -25.66 -8.78
N LYS A 188 7.93 -26.18 -7.60
CA LYS A 188 7.41 -27.54 -7.46
C LYS A 188 6.00 -27.60 -8.03
N ILE A 189 5.79 -28.50 -8.96
CA ILE A 189 4.48 -28.87 -9.51
C ILE A 189 4.01 -30.09 -8.73
N LEU A 190 2.73 -30.10 -8.33
CA LEU A 190 2.13 -31.24 -7.66
C LEU A 190 2.06 -32.43 -8.62
N THR A 191 2.39 -33.62 -8.11
CA THR A 191 2.16 -34.87 -8.85
C THR A 191 0.67 -35.19 -8.87
N GLN A 192 0.28 -36.13 -9.74
CA GLN A 192 -1.13 -36.58 -9.79
C GLN A 192 -1.64 -37.11 -8.47
N GLU A 193 -0.81 -37.89 -7.75
CA GLU A 193 -1.15 -38.44 -6.44
C GLU A 193 -1.25 -37.33 -5.36
N GLU A 194 -0.39 -36.31 -5.45
CA GLU A 194 -0.49 -35.16 -4.54
C GLU A 194 -1.75 -34.34 -4.81
N ILE A 195 -2.16 -34.16 -6.08
CA ILE A 195 -3.43 -33.51 -6.44
C ILE A 195 -4.62 -34.30 -5.90
N GLN A 196 -4.61 -35.63 -6.05
CA GLN A 196 -5.69 -36.50 -5.50
C GLN A 196 -5.82 -36.36 -3.99
N ARG A 197 -4.70 -36.49 -3.25
CA ARG A 197 -4.68 -36.29 -1.80
C ARG A 197 -5.16 -34.92 -1.37
N PHE A 198 -4.75 -33.89 -2.10
CA PHE A 198 -5.18 -32.51 -1.87
C PHE A 198 -6.70 -32.36 -2.06
N LEU A 199 -7.28 -32.91 -3.14
CA LEU A 199 -8.71 -32.86 -3.39
C LEU A 199 -9.53 -33.63 -2.36
N ILE A 200 -9.05 -34.77 -1.86
CA ILE A 200 -9.68 -35.50 -0.77
C ILE A 200 -9.72 -34.63 0.49
N GLN A 201 -8.62 -34.01 0.85
CA GLN A 201 -8.56 -33.11 2.01
C GLN A 201 -9.49 -31.92 1.84
N THR A 202 -9.50 -31.26 0.66
CA THR A 202 -10.39 -30.12 0.41
C THR A 202 -11.87 -30.48 0.50
N LYS A 203 -12.24 -31.71 0.15
CA LYS A 203 -13.60 -32.23 0.32
C LYS A 203 -13.97 -32.35 1.79
N ALA A 204 -13.07 -32.90 2.62
CA ALA A 204 -13.27 -32.98 4.07
C ALA A 204 -13.42 -31.59 4.72
N GLU A 205 -12.71 -30.57 4.20
CA GLU A 205 -12.79 -29.18 4.66
C GLU A 205 -13.97 -28.40 4.06
N GLY A 206 -14.76 -29.00 3.14
CA GLY A 206 -15.87 -28.34 2.45
C GLY A 206 -15.42 -27.21 1.51
N MET A 207 -14.28 -27.36 0.86
CA MET A 207 -13.71 -26.40 -0.11
C MET A 207 -13.39 -27.08 -1.46
N TYR A 208 -13.97 -28.23 -1.71
CA TYR A 208 -13.69 -29.06 -2.88
C TYR A 208 -13.96 -28.31 -4.19
N GLU A 209 -15.15 -27.74 -4.32
CA GLU A 209 -15.62 -27.05 -5.54
C GLU A 209 -14.74 -25.85 -5.86
N LEU A 210 -14.35 -25.10 -4.86
CA LEU A 210 -13.46 -23.95 -5.00
C LEU A 210 -12.10 -24.35 -5.57
N PHE A 211 -11.45 -25.33 -4.94
CA PHE A 211 -10.11 -25.75 -5.37
C PHE A 211 -10.13 -26.56 -6.67
N LEU A 212 -11.19 -27.32 -6.92
CA LEU A 212 -11.33 -28.02 -8.19
C LEU A 212 -11.50 -27.03 -9.34
N LEU A 213 -12.31 -25.98 -9.16
CA LEU A 213 -12.45 -24.92 -10.15
C LEU A 213 -11.10 -24.17 -10.38
N GLU A 214 -10.36 -23.87 -9.30
CA GLU A 214 -9.03 -23.25 -9.41
C GLU A 214 -8.05 -24.11 -10.22
N LEU A 215 -7.96 -25.39 -9.91
CA LEU A 215 -7.06 -26.36 -10.60
C LEU A 215 -7.43 -26.53 -12.08
N THR A 216 -8.73 -26.57 -12.38
CA THR A 216 -9.23 -26.79 -13.74
C THR A 216 -9.05 -25.55 -14.63
N THR A 217 -9.16 -24.36 -14.06
CA THR A 217 -9.19 -23.10 -14.82
C THR A 217 -7.91 -22.28 -14.72
N GLY A 218 -7.06 -22.53 -13.75
CA GLY A 218 -5.87 -21.74 -13.48
C GLY A 218 -6.17 -20.28 -13.12
N MET A 219 -7.35 -19.99 -12.60
CA MET A 219 -7.73 -18.64 -12.19
C MET A 219 -6.84 -18.16 -11.04
N ARG A 220 -6.62 -16.83 -10.99
CA ARG A 220 -5.96 -16.25 -9.83
C ARG A 220 -6.91 -16.27 -8.64
N ARG A 221 -6.37 -16.51 -7.43
CA ARG A 221 -7.17 -16.52 -6.19
C ARG A 221 -8.13 -15.33 -6.08
N GLY A 222 -7.68 -14.11 -6.40
CA GLY A 222 -8.53 -12.92 -6.31
C GLY A 222 -9.65 -12.87 -7.35
N GLU A 223 -9.49 -13.49 -8.50
CA GLU A 223 -10.53 -13.66 -9.54
C GLU A 223 -11.55 -14.69 -9.05
N LEU A 224 -11.08 -15.83 -8.59
CA LEU A 224 -11.91 -16.94 -8.07
C LEU A 224 -12.81 -16.50 -6.92
N LEU A 225 -12.26 -15.80 -5.93
CA LEU A 225 -12.99 -15.31 -4.76
C LEU A 225 -13.92 -14.12 -5.04
N ALA A 226 -13.83 -13.51 -6.23
CA ALA A 226 -14.74 -12.46 -6.67
C ALA A 226 -15.91 -12.96 -7.49
N LEU A 227 -15.95 -14.25 -7.83
CA LEU A 227 -17.01 -14.85 -8.67
C LEU A 227 -18.36 -14.77 -7.99
N ARG A 228 -19.37 -14.43 -8.80
CA ARG A 228 -20.78 -14.49 -8.45
C ARG A 228 -21.48 -15.53 -9.30
N TRP A 229 -22.64 -15.97 -8.86
CA TRP A 229 -23.46 -16.92 -9.61
C TRP A 229 -23.88 -16.38 -10.98
N ASP A 230 -24.07 -15.08 -11.12
CA ASP A 230 -24.42 -14.41 -12.38
C ASP A 230 -23.24 -14.35 -13.38
N ASP A 231 -22.04 -14.71 -12.95
CA ASP A 231 -20.88 -14.80 -13.85
C ASP A 231 -20.86 -16.13 -14.62
N LEU A 232 -21.65 -17.14 -14.19
CA LEU A 232 -21.76 -18.45 -14.84
C LEU A 232 -23.12 -18.62 -15.54
N ASP A 233 -23.07 -18.81 -16.84
CA ASP A 233 -24.21 -19.26 -17.62
C ASP A 233 -24.25 -20.81 -17.57
N PHE A 234 -25.18 -21.35 -16.80
CA PHE A 234 -25.36 -22.79 -16.61
C PHE A 234 -25.80 -23.52 -17.89
N ALA A 235 -26.43 -22.83 -18.85
CA ALA A 235 -26.89 -23.46 -20.10
C ALA A 235 -25.71 -23.66 -21.08
N THR A 236 -24.80 -22.70 -21.13
CA THR A 236 -23.69 -22.72 -22.09
C THR A 236 -22.34 -23.07 -21.44
N GLY A 237 -22.24 -23.15 -20.11
CA GLY A 237 -20.99 -23.34 -19.38
C GLY A 237 -20.05 -22.15 -19.43
N LYS A 238 -20.47 -20.99 -19.93
CA LYS A 238 -19.64 -19.78 -20.03
C LYS A 238 -19.47 -19.13 -18.67
N LEU A 239 -18.21 -19.02 -18.20
CA LEU A 239 -17.83 -18.32 -16.99
C LEU A 239 -17.08 -17.04 -17.34
N ARG A 240 -17.65 -15.89 -16.94
CA ARG A 240 -17.06 -14.56 -17.16
C ARG A 240 -16.15 -14.18 -16.00
N ILE A 241 -14.94 -13.71 -16.31
CA ILE A 241 -13.93 -13.29 -15.34
C ILE A 241 -13.58 -11.83 -15.65
N ASP A 242 -14.21 -10.90 -14.94
CA ASP A 242 -14.08 -9.45 -15.16
C ASP A 242 -13.78 -8.67 -13.87
N LYS A 243 -13.62 -9.35 -12.75
CA LYS A 243 -13.35 -8.74 -11.43
C LYS A 243 -12.39 -9.57 -10.61
N GLN A 244 -11.81 -8.91 -9.63
CA GLN A 244 -10.94 -9.54 -8.63
C GLN A 244 -11.14 -8.89 -7.26
N VAL A 245 -10.92 -9.64 -6.21
CA VAL A 245 -10.91 -9.15 -4.82
C VAL A 245 -9.49 -9.20 -4.26
N TYR A 246 -9.13 -8.18 -3.46
CA TYR A 246 -7.87 -8.15 -2.74
C TYR A 246 -7.98 -7.30 -1.47
N PRO A 247 -7.22 -7.62 -0.41
CA PRO A 247 -7.23 -6.87 0.83
C PRO A 247 -6.40 -5.57 0.72
N VAL A 248 -6.96 -4.47 1.25
CA VAL A 248 -6.29 -3.18 1.41
C VAL A 248 -6.65 -2.62 2.78
N GLY A 249 -5.66 -2.40 3.65
CA GLY A 249 -5.89 -1.83 4.97
C GLY A 249 -6.91 -2.62 5.83
N GLY A 250 -6.93 -3.95 5.70
CA GLY A 250 -7.86 -4.83 6.40
C GLY A 250 -9.28 -4.88 5.80
N LYS A 251 -9.54 -4.17 4.70
CA LYS A 251 -10.81 -4.22 3.96
C LYS A 251 -10.61 -4.95 2.64
N LEU A 252 -11.63 -5.72 2.23
CA LEU A 252 -11.65 -6.35 0.92
C LEU A 252 -12.18 -5.36 -0.11
N ILE A 253 -11.44 -5.20 -1.21
CA ILE A 253 -11.80 -4.33 -2.32
C ILE A 253 -12.02 -5.18 -3.55
N VAL A 254 -13.19 -5.06 -4.16
CA VAL A 254 -13.49 -5.61 -5.48
C VAL A 254 -13.13 -4.57 -6.53
N SER A 255 -12.38 -4.96 -7.55
CA SER A 255 -11.99 -4.09 -8.66
C SER A 255 -11.89 -4.86 -9.96
N GLU A 256 -11.86 -4.13 -11.06
CA GLU A 256 -11.49 -4.70 -12.35
C GLU A 256 -10.05 -5.24 -12.34
N PRO A 257 -9.76 -6.25 -13.16
CA PRO A 257 -8.41 -6.79 -13.33
C PRO A 257 -7.40 -5.73 -13.77
N LYS A 258 -6.10 -6.04 -13.58
CA LYS A 258 -5.01 -5.09 -13.90
C LYS A 258 -4.88 -4.74 -15.38
N THR A 259 -5.28 -5.64 -16.26
CA THR A 259 -5.13 -5.49 -17.72
C THR A 259 -6.42 -5.87 -18.41
N LYS A 260 -6.72 -5.26 -19.56
CA LYS A 260 -7.88 -5.64 -20.39
C LYS A 260 -7.85 -7.11 -20.81
N ALA A 261 -6.67 -7.68 -21.03
CA ALA A 261 -6.49 -9.10 -21.37
C ALA A 261 -6.82 -10.06 -20.21
N ALA A 262 -6.95 -9.57 -18.98
CA ALA A 262 -7.40 -10.39 -17.84
C ALA A 262 -8.92 -10.56 -17.81
N ASN A 263 -9.67 -9.68 -18.48
CA ASN A 263 -11.11 -9.87 -18.74
C ASN A 263 -11.24 -10.95 -19.80
N ARG A 264 -11.78 -12.09 -19.40
CA ARG A 264 -11.91 -13.26 -20.28
C ARG A 264 -13.14 -14.06 -19.92
N THR A 265 -13.64 -14.81 -20.90
CA THR A 265 -14.65 -15.84 -20.70
C THR A 265 -13.99 -17.19 -20.95
N ILE A 266 -14.24 -18.14 -20.07
CA ILE A 266 -13.85 -19.54 -20.22
C ILE A 266 -15.10 -20.40 -20.32
N ILE A 267 -14.98 -21.54 -21.00
CA ILE A 267 -16.04 -22.53 -21.09
C ILE A 267 -15.70 -23.66 -20.14
N LEU A 268 -16.56 -23.89 -19.15
CA LEU A 268 -16.40 -24.99 -18.20
C LEU A 268 -16.87 -26.31 -18.82
N PRO A 269 -16.20 -27.43 -18.52
CA PRO A 269 -16.68 -28.76 -18.85
C PRO A 269 -18.08 -29.01 -18.26
N PRO A 270 -18.97 -29.79 -18.92
CA PRO A 270 -20.30 -30.08 -18.41
C PRO A 270 -20.32 -30.63 -16.99
N ALA A 271 -19.43 -31.54 -16.67
CA ALA A 271 -19.30 -32.11 -15.31
C ALA A 271 -18.99 -31.05 -14.23
N MET A 272 -18.24 -30.00 -14.57
CA MET A 272 -17.97 -28.89 -13.65
C MET A 272 -19.21 -28.02 -13.47
N VAL A 273 -19.96 -27.78 -14.54
CA VAL A 273 -21.22 -27.02 -14.47
C VAL A 273 -22.24 -27.73 -13.59
N GLU A 274 -22.39 -29.05 -13.76
CA GLU A 274 -23.28 -29.89 -12.94
C GLU A 274 -22.86 -29.85 -11.45
N LEU A 275 -21.57 -29.99 -11.18
CA LEU A 275 -21.03 -29.91 -9.82
C LEU A 275 -21.33 -28.57 -9.16
N LEU A 276 -21.12 -27.47 -9.89
CA LEU A 276 -21.39 -26.12 -9.38
C LEU A 276 -22.91 -25.86 -9.23
N ALA A 277 -23.75 -26.43 -10.09
CA ALA A 277 -25.20 -26.36 -9.96
C ALA A 277 -25.70 -27.06 -8.68
N GLU A 278 -25.13 -28.21 -8.35
CA GLU A 278 -25.43 -28.93 -7.09
C GLU A 278 -24.93 -28.15 -5.87
N TYR A 279 -23.68 -27.66 -5.93
CA TYR A 279 -23.09 -26.84 -4.86
C TYR A 279 -23.91 -25.57 -4.58
N LYS A 280 -24.44 -24.92 -5.62
CA LYS A 280 -25.28 -23.72 -5.50
C LYS A 280 -26.50 -23.91 -4.63
N LYS A 281 -27.10 -25.10 -4.61
CA LYS A 281 -28.31 -25.40 -3.81
C LYS A 281 -28.09 -25.19 -2.30
N GLY A 282 -26.86 -25.37 -1.83
CA GLY A 282 -26.47 -25.17 -0.43
C GLY A 282 -25.94 -23.77 -0.09
N ILE A 283 -25.83 -22.86 -1.07
CA ILE A 283 -25.22 -21.53 -0.91
C ILE A 283 -26.27 -20.41 -1.00
N PHE A 284 -26.51 -19.74 0.12
CA PHE A 284 -27.44 -18.60 0.22
C PHE A 284 -26.68 -17.26 0.11
N SER A 285 -25.88 -17.10 -0.95
CA SER A 285 -25.12 -15.88 -1.23
C SER A 285 -25.03 -15.64 -2.73
N GLU A 286 -24.90 -14.39 -3.14
CA GLU A 286 -24.59 -14.05 -4.53
C GLU A 286 -23.19 -14.50 -4.94
N LEU A 287 -22.26 -14.60 -3.97
CA LEU A 287 -20.92 -15.09 -4.21
C LEU A 287 -20.92 -16.62 -4.40
N MET A 288 -20.12 -17.10 -5.34
CA MET A 288 -19.96 -18.54 -5.52
C MET A 288 -19.29 -19.21 -4.31
N PHE A 289 -18.30 -18.54 -3.74
CA PHE A 289 -17.49 -19.04 -2.61
C PHE A 289 -17.49 -18.02 -1.48
N PRO A 290 -18.60 -17.90 -0.71
CA PRO A 290 -18.66 -16.98 0.41
C PRO A 290 -17.87 -17.50 1.61
N PRO A 291 -17.34 -16.60 2.48
CA PRO A 291 -16.76 -17.03 3.76
C PRO A 291 -17.83 -17.57 4.69
N ARG A 292 -17.50 -18.59 5.47
CA ARG A 292 -18.44 -19.24 6.39
C ARG A 292 -19.01 -18.30 7.46
N THR A 293 -18.23 -17.26 7.84
CA THR A 293 -18.58 -16.34 8.94
C THR A 293 -19.30 -15.08 8.47
N LYS A 294 -19.13 -14.68 7.20
CA LYS A 294 -19.71 -13.47 6.62
C LYS A 294 -20.05 -13.69 5.15
N PRO A 295 -21.15 -14.37 4.85
CA PRO A 295 -21.47 -14.83 3.48
C PRO A 295 -21.69 -13.71 2.44
N GLU A 296 -21.91 -12.48 2.87
CA GLU A 296 -22.00 -11.31 1.99
C GLU A 296 -20.65 -10.68 1.59
N GLN A 297 -19.54 -11.11 2.19
CA GLN A 297 -18.21 -10.59 1.88
C GLN A 297 -17.36 -11.67 1.19
N PRO A 298 -16.48 -11.33 0.25
CA PRO A 298 -15.48 -12.26 -0.28
C PRO A 298 -14.54 -12.79 0.83
N ILE A 299 -14.00 -14.00 0.64
CA ILE A 299 -13.06 -14.65 1.59
C ILE A 299 -11.72 -13.90 1.64
#